data_84015b59c2e5bf96350ca9fd5c95e3d7
#
_entry.id   84015b59c2e5bf96350ca9fd5c95e3d7
#
_cell.length_a   1.000
_cell.length_b   1.000
_cell.length_c   1.000
_cell.angle_alpha   90.00
_cell.angle_beta   90.00
_cell.angle_gamma   90.00
#
_symmetry.space_group_name_H-M   'P 1'
#
loop_
_entity.id
_entity.type
_entity.pdbx_description
1 polymer ?
#
loop_
_entity_poly.entity_id
_entity_poly.type
_entity_poly.pdbx_seq_one_letter_code
_entity_poly.pdbx_strand_id
1 'polypeptide(L)'
;TGLVLEESRTYLVDHDATIVEADGTEVRIAPLDVQYQNATIWGRLITNFAGPMNNFILGIVAFWILIALQGGVQNLDTNHVQVAPNGALAQAGVKNDDQILKVGQTEISNWDDLTQAVEKETKGQKNPKLNLTVKSGNETKEVTVSPKKEGDRYLLGVTPGMKSDLMSMMVGGLTMAW
;
A
#
# COMPACT_ATOMS: atom_id res chain seq x y z
N THR A 1 -12.71 64.49 1.03
CA THR A 1 -13.75 64.42 0.00
C THR A 1 -14.19 62.99 -0.14
N GLY A 2 -15.33 62.65 0.54
CA GLY A 2 -15.92 61.33 0.44
C GLY A 2 -16.63 61.15 -0.90
N LEU A 3 -16.40 60.03 -1.56
CA LEU A 3 -17.20 59.60 -2.71
C LEU A 3 -18.61 59.29 -2.20
N VAL A 4 -19.58 60.07 -2.59
CA VAL A 4 -20.99 59.78 -2.34
C VAL A 4 -21.50 58.97 -3.52
N LEU A 5 -21.93 57.73 -3.26
CA LEU A 5 -22.62 56.92 -4.24
C LEU A 5 -24.05 57.49 -4.40
N GLU A 6 -24.31 58.20 -5.49
CA GLU A 6 -25.61 58.83 -5.73
C GLU A 6 -26.71 57.85 -6.12
N GLU A 7 -26.37 56.71 -6.73
CA GLU A 7 -27.37 55.71 -7.18
C GLU A 7 -26.79 54.31 -7.21
N SER A 8 -27.49 53.35 -6.59
CA SER A 8 -27.18 51.94 -6.70
C SER A 8 -28.24 51.26 -7.59
N ARG A 9 -27.85 50.83 -8.78
CA ARG A 9 -28.70 50.05 -9.70
C ARG A 9 -28.14 48.69 -9.91
N THR A 10 -29.01 47.67 -9.85
CA THR A 10 -28.65 46.28 -10.11
C THR A 10 -29.05 45.96 -11.56
N TYR A 11 -28.10 45.48 -12.33
CA TYR A 11 -28.31 45.03 -13.70
C TYR A 11 -28.08 43.55 -13.84
N LEU A 12 -28.85 42.91 -14.72
CA LEU A 12 -28.56 41.54 -15.16
C LEU A 12 -27.35 41.58 -16.09
N VAL A 13 -26.35 40.77 -15.75
CA VAL A 13 -25.13 40.66 -16.55
C VAL A 13 -25.35 39.57 -17.61
N ASP A 14 -25.11 39.94 -18.88
CA ASP A 14 -25.14 38.98 -19.99
C ASP A 14 -23.99 37.99 -19.89
N HIS A 15 -24.17 36.77 -20.45
CA HIS A 15 -23.17 35.71 -20.42
C HIS A 15 -21.83 36.09 -21.07
N ASP A 16 -21.84 37.06 -21.99
CA ASP A 16 -20.66 37.53 -22.73
C ASP A 16 -20.16 38.89 -22.25
N ALA A 17 -20.71 39.42 -21.16
CA ALA A 17 -20.28 40.71 -20.63
C ALA A 17 -18.83 40.66 -20.15
N THR A 18 -18.08 41.71 -20.51
CA THR A 18 -16.71 41.97 -20.07
C THR A 18 -16.61 43.30 -19.39
N ILE A 19 -15.70 43.45 -18.45
CA ILE A 19 -15.25 44.74 -17.91
C ILE A 19 -13.83 45.00 -18.38
N VAL A 20 -13.55 46.25 -18.71
CA VAL A 20 -12.20 46.68 -19.05
C VAL A 20 -11.60 47.28 -17.76
N GLU A 21 -10.53 46.71 -17.26
CA GLU A 21 -9.80 47.21 -16.12
C GLU A 21 -8.99 48.47 -16.48
N ALA A 22 -8.49 49.20 -15.49
CA ALA A 22 -7.76 50.46 -15.71
C ALA A 22 -6.47 50.28 -16.52
N ASP A 23 -5.91 49.07 -16.57
CA ASP A 23 -4.74 48.70 -17.36
C ASP A 23 -5.07 48.29 -18.81
N GLY A 24 -6.36 48.29 -19.18
CA GLY A 24 -6.85 47.90 -20.49
C GLY A 24 -7.13 46.40 -20.64
N THR A 25 -7.00 45.61 -19.58
CA THR A 25 -7.29 44.17 -19.59
C THR A 25 -8.81 43.94 -19.61
N GLU A 26 -9.29 43.13 -20.56
CA GLU A 26 -10.69 42.70 -20.61
C GLU A 26 -10.90 41.46 -19.74
N VAL A 27 -11.71 41.60 -18.69
CA VAL A 27 -12.08 40.48 -17.81
C VAL A 27 -13.53 40.11 -18.02
N ARG A 28 -13.82 38.83 -18.34
CA ARG A 28 -15.17 38.35 -18.50
C ARG A 28 -15.88 38.25 -17.14
N ILE A 29 -17.08 38.82 -17.05
CA ILE A 29 -17.91 38.78 -15.86
C ILE A 29 -18.75 37.51 -15.92
N ALA A 30 -18.66 36.65 -14.86
CA ALA A 30 -19.53 35.51 -14.77
C ALA A 30 -20.94 35.91 -14.31
N PRO A 31 -22.02 35.61 -15.09
CA PRO A 31 -23.40 35.86 -14.70
C PRO A 31 -23.74 35.16 -13.39
N LEU A 32 -24.78 35.62 -12.72
CA LEU A 32 -25.16 35.19 -11.37
C LEU A 32 -25.46 33.69 -11.30
N ASP A 33 -26.03 33.12 -12.36
CA ASP A 33 -26.42 31.70 -12.47
C ASP A 33 -25.22 30.74 -12.57
N VAL A 34 -24.08 31.22 -13.08
CA VAL A 34 -22.85 30.40 -13.18
C VAL A 34 -21.84 30.68 -12.06
N GLN A 35 -22.14 31.60 -11.17
CA GLN A 35 -21.28 31.90 -10.02
C GLN A 35 -21.37 30.79 -8.96
N TYR A 36 -20.22 30.45 -8.35
CA TYR A 36 -20.14 29.47 -7.28
C TYR A 36 -21.16 29.70 -6.15
N GLN A 37 -21.43 30.99 -5.83
CA GLN A 37 -22.35 31.36 -4.76
C GLN A 37 -23.81 30.93 -5.04
N ASN A 38 -24.19 30.82 -6.30
CA ASN A 38 -25.51 30.38 -6.74
C ASN A 38 -25.57 28.91 -7.15
N ALA A 39 -24.43 28.23 -7.14
CA ALA A 39 -24.38 26.80 -7.37
C ALA A 39 -25.19 26.06 -6.30
N THR A 40 -25.80 24.95 -6.68
CA THR A 40 -26.50 24.07 -5.75
C THR A 40 -25.58 23.58 -4.65
N ILE A 41 -26.11 23.22 -3.48
CA ILE A 41 -25.32 22.68 -2.36
C ILE A 41 -24.45 21.51 -2.82
N TRP A 42 -24.98 20.62 -3.65
CA TRP A 42 -24.23 19.51 -4.23
C TRP A 42 -23.10 19.97 -5.15
N GLY A 43 -23.34 20.99 -5.98
CA GLY A 43 -22.30 21.58 -6.83
C GLY A 43 -21.12 22.11 -6.02
N ARG A 44 -21.41 22.88 -4.97
CA ARG A 44 -20.39 23.42 -4.05
C ARG A 44 -19.64 22.31 -3.33
N LEU A 45 -20.36 21.27 -2.87
CA LEU A 45 -19.76 20.12 -2.19
C LEU A 45 -18.77 19.41 -3.13
N ILE A 46 -19.19 19.09 -4.35
CA ILE A 46 -18.35 18.44 -5.35
C ILE A 46 -17.11 19.29 -5.66
N THR A 47 -17.28 20.58 -5.89
CA THR A 47 -16.15 21.49 -6.19
C THR A 47 -15.14 21.52 -5.04
N ASN A 48 -15.59 21.61 -3.80
CA ASN A 48 -14.72 21.64 -2.64
C ASN A 48 -14.02 20.29 -2.38
N PHE A 49 -14.70 19.18 -2.66
CA PHE A 49 -14.12 17.83 -2.48
C PHE A 49 -13.29 17.35 -3.66
N ALA A 50 -13.42 17.94 -4.85
CA ALA A 50 -12.72 17.49 -6.05
C ALA A 50 -11.20 17.51 -5.88
N GLY A 51 -10.64 18.54 -5.25
CA GLY A 51 -9.20 18.62 -4.99
C GLY A 51 -8.68 17.53 -4.05
N PRO A 52 -9.18 17.46 -2.80
CA PRO A 52 -8.81 16.38 -1.86
C PRO A 52 -9.07 14.99 -2.40
N MET A 53 -10.21 14.76 -3.08
CA MET A 53 -10.57 13.48 -3.66
C MET A 53 -9.57 13.04 -4.73
N ASN A 54 -9.13 13.95 -5.59
CA ASN A 54 -8.13 13.64 -6.62
C ASN A 54 -6.80 13.20 -5.99
N ASN A 55 -6.36 13.84 -4.92
CA ASN A 55 -5.15 13.44 -4.19
C ASN A 55 -5.31 12.05 -3.55
N PHE A 56 -6.49 11.72 -3.02
CA PHE A 56 -6.80 10.39 -2.49
C PHE A 56 -6.72 9.31 -3.57
N ILE A 57 -7.34 9.55 -4.73
CA ILE A 57 -7.31 8.63 -5.88
C ILE A 57 -5.86 8.43 -6.34
N LEU A 58 -5.09 9.51 -6.46
CA LEU A 58 -3.69 9.44 -6.86
C LEU A 58 -2.85 8.61 -5.85
N GLY A 59 -3.10 8.81 -4.55
CA GLY A 59 -2.47 8.03 -3.49
C GLY A 59 -2.76 6.53 -3.60
N ILE A 60 -4.03 6.16 -3.80
CA ILE A 60 -4.44 4.76 -3.99
C ILE A 60 -3.75 4.15 -5.21
N VAL A 61 -3.72 4.86 -6.34
CA VAL A 61 -3.06 4.39 -7.56
C VAL A 61 -1.55 4.20 -7.34
N ALA A 62 -0.90 5.15 -6.68
CA ALA A 62 0.52 5.05 -6.35
C ALA A 62 0.81 3.83 -5.45
N PHE A 63 -0.02 3.58 -4.43
CA PHE A 63 0.08 2.39 -3.58
C PHE A 63 -0.09 1.09 -4.37
N TRP A 64 -1.05 1.03 -5.28
CA TRP A 64 -1.24 -0.15 -6.13
C TRP A 64 -0.03 -0.45 -7.01
N ILE A 65 0.56 0.60 -7.59
CA ILE A 65 1.79 0.47 -8.37
C ILE A 65 2.93 -0.07 -7.50
N LEU A 66 3.11 0.45 -6.29
CA LEU A 66 4.13 -0.02 -5.37
C LEU A 66 3.94 -1.49 -4.99
N ILE A 67 2.72 -1.90 -4.64
CA ILE A 67 2.41 -3.30 -4.31
C ILE A 67 2.66 -4.21 -5.52
N ALA A 68 2.27 -3.78 -6.71
CA ALA A 68 2.51 -4.54 -7.94
C ALA A 68 4.01 -4.70 -8.22
N LEU A 69 4.81 -3.65 -8.02
CA LEU A 69 6.26 -3.69 -8.18
C LEU A 69 6.96 -4.60 -7.15
N GLN A 70 6.39 -4.73 -5.95
CA GLN A 70 6.89 -5.64 -4.90
C GLN A 70 6.48 -7.10 -5.11
N GLY A 71 5.64 -7.39 -6.11
CA GLY A 71 5.17 -8.75 -6.42
C GLY A 71 3.90 -9.18 -5.66
N GLY A 72 3.26 -8.28 -4.92
CA GLY A 72 2.02 -8.54 -4.20
C GLY A 72 2.05 -8.19 -2.72
N VAL A 73 1.03 -8.63 -1.99
CA VAL A 73 0.90 -8.45 -0.54
C VAL A 73 1.40 -9.70 0.18
N GLN A 74 2.14 -9.54 1.28
CA GLN A 74 2.59 -10.66 2.10
C GLN A 74 1.40 -11.45 2.63
N ASN A 75 1.46 -12.77 2.45
CA ASN A 75 0.45 -13.69 2.93
C ASN A 75 0.94 -14.40 4.20
N LEU A 76 0.45 -13.95 5.35
CA LEU A 76 0.81 -14.54 6.63
C LEU A 76 0.05 -15.85 6.94
N ASP A 77 -1.06 -16.11 6.23
CA ASP A 77 -1.90 -17.29 6.42
C ASP A 77 -1.38 -18.53 5.64
N THR A 78 -0.14 -18.48 5.16
CA THR A 78 0.46 -19.56 4.39
C THR A 78 1.82 -19.95 4.94
N ASN A 79 2.21 -21.19 4.67
CA ASN A 79 3.54 -21.72 4.92
C ASN A 79 4.45 -21.67 3.67
N HIS A 80 4.00 -21.04 2.58
CA HIS A 80 4.84 -20.72 1.43
C HIS A 80 5.82 -19.60 1.79
N VAL A 81 7.05 -19.71 1.30
CA VAL A 81 8.10 -18.75 1.62
C VAL A 81 8.75 -18.16 0.37
N GLN A 82 9.18 -16.92 0.47
CA GLN A 82 10.10 -16.30 -0.47
C GLN A 82 11.49 -16.30 0.16
N VAL A 83 12.48 -16.78 -0.58
CA VAL A 83 13.83 -16.99 -0.08
C VAL A 83 14.72 -15.83 -0.47
N ALA A 84 15.38 -15.22 0.51
CA ALA A 84 16.37 -14.18 0.23
C ALA A 84 17.61 -14.80 -0.46
N PRO A 85 18.19 -14.17 -1.49
CA PRO A 85 19.28 -14.74 -2.28
C PRO A 85 20.50 -15.20 -1.47
N ASN A 86 20.75 -14.58 -0.31
CA ASN A 86 21.85 -14.91 0.60
C ASN A 86 21.37 -15.49 1.93
N GLY A 87 20.12 -15.96 1.98
CA GLY A 87 19.53 -16.57 3.18
C GLY A 87 20.04 -17.98 3.45
N ALA A 88 19.92 -18.43 4.71
CA ALA A 88 20.32 -19.77 5.10
C ALA A 88 19.54 -20.85 4.33
N LEU A 89 18.26 -20.60 4.03
CA LEU A 89 17.43 -21.52 3.24
C LEU A 89 17.79 -21.53 1.75
N ALA A 90 18.26 -20.41 1.17
CA ALA A 90 18.78 -20.40 -0.19
C ALA A 90 20.00 -21.30 -0.33
N GLN A 91 20.91 -21.28 0.64
CA GLN A 91 22.12 -22.12 0.67
C GLN A 91 21.76 -23.60 0.85
N ALA A 92 20.64 -23.91 1.48
CA ALA A 92 20.13 -25.27 1.62
C ALA A 92 19.32 -25.77 0.40
N GLY A 93 19.23 -24.97 -0.68
CA GLY A 93 18.54 -25.34 -1.92
C GLY A 93 17.02 -25.18 -1.89
N VAL A 94 16.48 -24.43 -0.95
CA VAL A 94 15.06 -24.05 -0.91
C VAL A 94 14.82 -22.93 -1.92
N LYS A 95 13.73 -23.03 -2.66
CA LYS A 95 13.35 -22.10 -3.72
C LYS A 95 12.21 -21.18 -3.27
N ASN A 96 11.99 -20.14 -4.04
CA ASN A 96 10.79 -19.29 -3.88
C ASN A 96 9.54 -20.15 -4.09
N ASP A 97 8.52 -19.86 -3.28
CA ASP A 97 7.22 -20.53 -3.27
C ASP A 97 7.23 -21.99 -2.76
N ASP A 98 8.36 -22.48 -2.26
CA ASP A 98 8.40 -23.75 -1.53
C ASP A 98 7.61 -23.62 -0.21
N GLN A 99 7.01 -24.73 0.24
CA GLN A 99 6.26 -24.82 1.48
C GLN A 99 7.13 -25.39 2.60
N ILE A 100 7.16 -24.74 3.74
CA ILE A 100 7.74 -25.32 4.97
C ILE A 100 6.64 -26.07 5.70
N LEU A 101 6.76 -27.40 5.75
CA LEU A 101 5.78 -28.27 6.40
C LEU A 101 6.07 -28.47 7.88
N LYS A 102 7.35 -28.57 8.25
CA LYS A 102 7.79 -28.81 9.64
C LYS A 102 9.09 -28.10 9.96
N VAL A 103 9.23 -27.69 11.21
CA VAL A 103 10.49 -27.24 11.83
C VAL A 103 10.75 -28.15 13.03
N GLY A 104 11.78 -29.01 12.94
CA GLY A 104 11.98 -30.05 13.91
C GLY A 104 10.78 -31.00 13.97
N GLN A 105 10.08 -31.02 15.09
CA GLN A 105 8.85 -31.82 15.28
C GLN A 105 7.55 -30.96 15.19
N THR A 106 7.66 -29.67 15.02
CA THR A 106 6.50 -28.75 14.97
C THR A 106 5.99 -28.63 13.55
N GLU A 107 4.70 -28.89 13.33
CA GLU A 107 4.02 -28.68 12.04
C GLU A 107 3.76 -27.20 11.82
N ILE A 108 3.90 -26.74 10.56
CA ILE A 108 3.81 -25.34 10.16
C ILE A 108 2.67 -25.20 9.16
N SER A 109 1.67 -24.42 9.52
CA SER A 109 0.52 -24.13 8.67
C SER A 109 0.50 -22.68 8.16
N ASN A 110 1.13 -21.78 8.90
CA ASN A 110 1.15 -20.35 8.61
C ASN A 110 2.50 -19.72 9.01
N TRP A 111 2.65 -18.43 8.74
CA TRP A 111 3.88 -17.72 9.06
C TRP A 111 4.15 -17.59 10.56
N ASP A 112 3.11 -17.45 11.36
CA ASP A 112 3.26 -17.32 12.82
C ASP A 112 3.75 -18.63 13.45
N ASP A 113 3.24 -19.77 12.99
CA ASP A 113 3.75 -21.08 13.42
C ASP A 113 5.24 -21.23 13.10
N LEU A 114 5.66 -20.78 11.89
CA LEU A 114 7.06 -20.82 11.49
C LEU A 114 7.94 -19.98 12.41
N THR A 115 7.54 -18.75 12.70
CA THR A 115 8.33 -17.85 13.56
C THR A 115 8.44 -18.36 14.97
N GLN A 116 7.35 -18.86 15.55
CA GLN A 116 7.33 -19.45 16.90
C GLN A 116 8.16 -20.75 16.98
N ALA A 117 8.06 -21.61 15.98
CA ALA A 117 8.83 -22.85 15.94
C ALA A 117 10.34 -22.56 15.84
N VAL A 118 10.74 -21.63 14.99
CA VAL A 118 12.15 -21.21 14.89
C VAL A 118 12.64 -20.60 16.19
N GLU A 119 11.88 -19.74 16.84
CA GLU A 119 12.25 -19.14 18.12
C GLU A 119 12.39 -20.21 19.19
N LYS A 120 11.47 -21.16 19.29
CA LYS A 120 11.48 -22.24 20.25
C LYS A 120 12.72 -23.15 20.09
N GLU A 121 13.03 -23.53 18.87
CA GLU A 121 14.15 -24.43 18.55
C GLU A 121 15.53 -23.74 18.67
N THR A 122 15.57 -22.40 18.54
CA THR A 122 16.83 -21.64 18.63
C THR A 122 17.10 -21.08 20.03
N LYS A 123 16.09 -21.08 20.89
CA LYS A 123 16.19 -20.50 22.24
C LYS A 123 17.25 -21.22 23.07
N GLY A 124 18.22 -20.44 23.56
CA GLY A 124 19.31 -20.96 24.42
C GLY A 124 20.47 -21.64 23.67
N GLN A 125 20.45 -21.69 22.35
CA GLN A 125 21.54 -22.29 21.57
C GLN A 125 22.44 -21.21 20.96
N LYS A 126 23.77 -21.41 21.01
CA LYS A 126 24.74 -20.47 20.40
C LYS A 126 24.86 -20.64 18.88
N ASN A 127 24.69 -21.84 18.36
CA ASN A 127 24.72 -22.18 16.93
C ASN A 127 23.63 -23.21 16.64
N PRO A 128 22.36 -22.82 16.60
CA PRO A 128 21.28 -23.76 16.37
C PRO A 128 21.35 -24.34 14.96
N LYS A 129 21.06 -25.62 14.86
CA LYS A 129 20.81 -26.33 13.59
C LYS A 129 19.35 -26.72 13.57
N LEU A 130 18.64 -26.28 12.56
CA LEU A 130 17.23 -26.56 12.40
C LEU A 130 17.03 -27.58 11.27
N ASN A 131 16.30 -28.63 11.56
CA ASN A 131 15.86 -29.56 10.55
C ASN A 131 14.48 -29.14 10.06
N LEU A 132 14.37 -28.88 8.78
CA LEU A 132 13.16 -28.41 8.13
C LEU A 132 12.67 -29.45 7.13
N THR A 133 11.38 -29.74 7.15
CA THR A 133 10.73 -30.48 6.08
C THR A 133 10.12 -29.49 5.09
N VAL A 134 10.64 -29.45 3.89
CA VAL A 134 10.25 -28.51 2.84
C VAL A 134 9.65 -29.29 1.67
N LYS A 135 8.52 -28.83 1.17
CA LYS A 135 7.87 -29.34 -0.03
C LYS A 135 8.12 -28.39 -1.19
N SER A 136 8.81 -28.88 -2.22
CA SER A 136 9.09 -28.16 -3.47
C SER A 136 8.28 -28.82 -4.59
N GLY A 137 7.17 -28.21 -4.98
CA GLY A 137 6.22 -28.84 -5.90
C GLY A 137 5.64 -30.13 -5.36
N ASN A 138 5.99 -31.28 -5.96
CA ASN A 138 5.55 -32.61 -5.53
C ASN A 138 6.58 -33.36 -4.67
N GLU A 139 7.77 -32.83 -4.49
CA GLU A 139 8.85 -33.47 -3.74
C GLU A 139 8.94 -32.88 -2.33
N THR A 140 9.07 -33.76 -1.34
CA THR A 140 9.36 -33.40 0.04
C THR A 140 10.81 -33.72 0.35
N LYS A 141 11.53 -32.74 0.86
CA LYS A 141 12.96 -32.84 1.22
C LYS A 141 13.15 -32.43 2.67
N GLU A 142 14.08 -33.08 3.34
CA GLU A 142 14.59 -32.63 4.62
C GLU A 142 15.86 -31.82 4.41
N VAL A 143 15.91 -30.63 4.95
CA VAL A 143 17.06 -29.73 4.88
C VAL A 143 17.47 -29.27 6.27
N THR A 144 18.78 -29.33 6.53
CA THR A 144 19.34 -28.83 7.78
C THR A 144 19.93 -27.44 7.52
N VAL A 145 19.47 -26.45 8.26
CA VAL A 145 19.91 -25.06 8.10
C VAL A 145 20.46 -24.52 9.41
N SER A 146 21.44 -23.66 9.30
CA SER A 146 21.96 -22.87 10.41
C SER A 146 21.48 -21.43 10.27
N PRO A 147 20.50 -21.00 11.06
CA PRO A 147 19.98 -19.65 10.97
C PRO A 147 21.05 -18.63 11.36
N LYS A 148 21.05 -17.49 10.69
CA LYS A 148 21.96 -16.42 10.98
C LYS A 148 21.45 -15.59 12.17
N LYS A 149 22.33 -15.36 13.14
CA LYS A 149 21.98 -14.48 14.27
C LYS A 149 22.06 -13.02 13.83
N GLU A 150 20.99 -12.29 14.02
CA GLU A 150 20.91 -10.85 13.78
C GLU A 150 20.31 -10.17 15.01
N GLY A 151 21.17 -9.49 15.77
CA GLY A 151 20.80 -8.96 17.09
C GLY A 151 20.44 -10.07 18.07
N ASP A 152 19.21 -10.07 18.56
CA ASP A 152 18.70 -11.03 19.54
C ASP A 152 17.83 -12.14 18.94
N ARG A 153 17.70 -12.16 17.60
CA ARG A 153 16.87 -13.13 16.85
C ARG A 153 17.69 -13.94 15.86
N TYR A 154 17.21 -15.12 15.57
CA TYR A 154 17.75 -15.99 14.52
C TYR A 154 16.89 -15.88 13.27
N LEU A 155 17.51 -15.57 12.13
CA LEU A 155 16.83 -15.40 10.86
C LEU A 155 17.19 -16.53 9.88
N LEU A 156 16.18 -17.07 9.24
CA LEU A 156 16.32 -18.07 8.18
C LEU A 156 16.58 -17.44 6.80
N GLY A 157 16.40 -16.12 6.69
CA GLY A 157 16.53 -15.40 5.42
C GLY A 157 15.35 -15.68 4.47
N VAL A 158 14.15 -15.72 5.02
CA VAL A 158 12.90 -15.90 4.28
C VAL A 158 11.89 -14.83 4.65
N THR A 159 10.97 -14.59 3.75
CA THR A 159 9.78 -13.76 3.96
C THR A 159 8.53 -14.56 3.64
N PRO A 160 7.36 -14.16 4.14
CA PRO A 160 6.10 -14.82 3.79
C PRO A 160 5.90 -14.85 2.27
N GLY A 161 5.21 -15.87 1.79
CA GLY A 161 4.72 -15.93 0.42
C GLY A 161 3.87 -14.71 0.07
N MET A 162 3.75 -14.39 -1.20
CA MET A 162 3.00 -13.22 -1.66
C MET A 162 1.69 -13.61 -2.33
N LYS A 163 0.62 -12.86 -2.06
CA LYS A 163 -0.63 -12.88 -2.82
C LYS A 163 -0.56 -11.80 -3.90
N SER A 164 -0.68 -12.20 -5.15
CA SER A 164 -0.66 -11.31 -6.32
C SER A 164 -2.04 -11.13 -6.96
N ASP A 165 -3.12 -11.61 -6.32
CA ASP A 165 -4.47 -11.41 -6.81
C ASP A 165 -4.93 -9.96 -6.62
N LEU A 166 -5.69 -9.46 -7.59
CA LEU A 166 -6.14 -8.07 -7.64
C LEU A 166 -6.90 -7.65 -6.36
N MET A 167 -7.70 -8.58 -5.79
CA MET A 167 -8.50 -8.31 -4.61
C MET A 167 -7.62 -8.09 -3.36
N SER A 168 -6.61 -8.93 -3.14
CA SER A 168 -5.68 -8.77 -2.03
C SER A 168 -4.80 -7.54 -2.17
N MET A 169 -4.43 -7.14 -3.40
CA MET A 169 -3.73 -5.89 -3.66
C MET A 169 -4.60 -4.67 -3.32
N MET A 170 -5.90 -4.71 -3.66
CA MET A 170 -6.83 -3.64 -3.33
C MET A 170 -7.02 -3.49 -1.81
N VAL A 171 -7.27 -4.60 -1.13
CA VAL A 171 -7.50 -4.61 0.33
C VAL A 171 -6.20 -4.28 1.08
N GLY A 172 -5.07 -4.84 0.67
CA GLY A 172 -3.76 -4.57 1.28
C GLY A 172 -3.36 -3.10 1.16
N GLY A 173 -3.64 -2.46 0.02
CA GLY A 173 -3.39 -1.03 -0.16
C GLY A 173 -4.22 -0.16 0.79
N LEU A 174 -5.44 -0.57 1.12
CA LEU A 174 -6.30 0.13 2.07
C LEU A 174 -5.87 -0.08 3.52
N THR A 175 -5.39 -1.28 3.88
CA THR A 175 -4.99 -1.60 5.26
C THR A 175 -3.62 -1.05 5.66
N MET A 176 -2.72 -0.82 4.70
CA MET A 176 -1.41 -0.21 4.95
C MET A 176 -1.44 1.33 4.99
N ALA A 177 -2.57 1.96 4.66
CA ALA A 177 -2.75 3.41 4.65
C ALA A 177 -3.20 3.99 6.02
N TRP A 178 -3.28 3.16 7.08
CA TRP A 178 -3.68 3.58 8.44
C TRP A 178 -2.56 3.33 9.46
#